data_66398d7a02ab3a07fc96bab5500cba56
#
_entry.id   66398d7a02ab3a07fc96bab5500cba56
#
_cell.length_a   1.000
_cell.length_b   1.000
_cell.length_c   1.000
_cell.angle_alpha   90.00
_cell.angle_beta   90.00
_cell.angle_gamma   90.00
#
_symmetry.space_group_name_H-M   'P 1'
#
loop_
_entity.id
_entity.type
_entity.pdbx_description
1 polymer ?
#
loop_
_entity_poly.entity_id
_entity_poly.type
_entity_poly.pdbx_seq_one_letter_code
_entity_poly.pdbx_strand_id
1 'polypeptide(L)'
;STHCISSAASDVYKRQELVRDMGLKETGILVSCSDYHIFYKMRMTRKEAMEHYLSVVRECLEIGVSPRCHLEDITRADIYGYVIPFCLELMKLSKEYQIPIKVRCCDTMGYGVNYAGAVIPRSVQGIIYGLMVHAGVPSEMIEWHGHNDFYKAVSNSTTAWLYGASGVNCSLFGIGERTGNTPLEAMVFEYAQLRGTLDGMDTTVITE
;
A
#
# COMPACT_ATOMS: atom_id res chain seq x y z
N SER A 1 -25.51 -16.35 -1.90
CA SER A 1 -24.09 -16.40 -2.28
C SER A 1 -23.13 -16.38 -1.08
N THR A 2 -23.41 -17.22 -0.08
CA THR A 2 -22.62 -17.41 1.14
C THR A 2 -21.39 -18.33 0.89
N HIS A 3 -21.23 -18.84 -0.32
CA HIS A 3 -20.16 -19.77 -0.66
C HIS A 3 -18.81 -19.14 -1.02
N CYS A 4 -18.76 -17.80 -1.21
CA CYS A 4 -17.49 -17.13 -1.59
C CYS A 4 -16.56 -16.84 -0.41
N ILE A 5 -17.05 -16.79 0.82
CA ILE A 5 -16.26 -16.36 2.00
C ILE A 5 -15.55 -17.54 2.66
N SER A 6 -16.17 -18.73 2.71
CA SER A 6 -15.56 -19.92 3.32
C SER A 6 -14.52 -20.60 2.43
N SER A 7 -14.62 -20.43 1.10
CA SER A 7 -13.58 -20.87 0.15
C SER A 7 -12.38 -19.93 0.17
N ALA A 8 -12.57 -18.64 0.44
CA ALA A 8 -11.50 -17.66 0.44
C ALA A 8 -10.44 -17.92 1.52
N ALA A 9 -10.79 -18.37 2.71
CA ALA A 9 -9.81 -18.63 3.77
C ALA A 9 -8.94 -19.85 3.47
N SER A 10 -9.54 -20.97 3.02
CA SER A 10 -8.78 -22.16 2.62
C SER A 10 -7.99 -21.94 1.33
N ASP A 11 -8.49 -21.11 0.39
CA ASP A 11 -7.80 -20.75 -0.83
C ASP A 11 -6.64 -19.80 -0.57
N VAL A 12 -6.73 -18.92 0.44
CA VAL A 12 -5.65 -18.03 0.85
C VAL A 12 -4.49 -18.84 1.43
N TYR A 13 -4.75 -19.78 2.32
CA TYR A 13 -3.70 -20.64 2.90
C TYR A 13 -2.96 -21.45 1.81
N LYS A 14 -3.69 -22.07 0.90
CA LYS A 14 -3.10 -22.79 -0.25
C LYS A 14 -2.26 -21.89 -1.15
N ARG A 15 -2.66 -20.63 -1.34
CA ARG A 15 -1.90 -19.65 -2.13
C ARG A 15 -0.60 -19.25 -1.46
N GLN A 16 -0.58 -19.14 -0.15
CA GLN A 16 0.61 -18.78 0.61
C GLN A 16 1.62 -19.92 0.65
N GLU A 17 1.18 -21.16 0.80
CA GLU A 17 2.04 -22.33 0.64
C GLU A 17 2.65 -22.38 -0.76
N LEU A 18 1.88 -22.07 -1.81
CA LEU A 18 2.37 -21.98 -3.17
C LEU A 18 3.46 -20.91 -3.32
N VAL A 19 3.28 -19.74 -2.70
CA VAL A 19 4.29 -18.65 -2.70
C VAL A 19 5.61 -19.14 -2.10
N ARG A 20 5.54 -19.83 -0.96
CA ARG A 20 6.71 -20.43 -0.31
C ARG A 20 7.36 -21.51 -1.21
N ASP A 21 6.55 -22.39 -1.77
CA ASP A 21 7.03 -23.51 -2.61
C ASP A 21 7.67 -23.00 -3.91
N MET A 22 7.26 -21.83 -4.41
CA MET A 22 7.92 -21.11 -5.50
C MET A 22 9.22 -20.40 -5.09
N GLY A 23 9.60 -20.46 -3.81
CA GLY A 23 10.80 -19.81 -3.29
C GLY A 23 10.69 -18.29 -3.15
N LEU A 24 9.47 -17.73 -3.22
CA LEU A 24 9.23 -16.30 -3.04
C LEU A 24 9.30 -15.95 -1.56
N LYS A 25 9.96 -14.84 -1.26
CA LYS A 25 10.15 -14.36 0.12
C LYS A 25 9.11 -13.34 0.57
N GLU A 26 8.30 -12.83 -0.35
CA GLU A 26 7.33 -11.78 -0.10
C GLU A 26 6.05 -12.04 -0.88
N THR A 27 4.90 -11.70 -0.27
CA THR A 27 3.58 -11.78 -0.91
C THR A 27 2.74 -10.54 -0.64
N GLY A 28 1.88 -10.17 -1.61
CA GLY A 28 0.93 -9.06 -1.46
C GLY A 28 -0.39 -9.53 -0.84
N ILE A 29 -0.90 -8.79 0.14
CA ILE A 29 -2.21 -8.98 0.74
C ILE A 29 -3.03 -7.71 0.50
N LEU A 30 -4.15 -7.82 -0.20
CA LEU A 30 -5.05 -6.69 -0.40
C LEU A 30 -5.92 -6.49 0.85
N VAL A 31 -5.74 -5.35 1.50
CA VAL A 31 -6.41 -5.00 2.75
C VAL A 31 -7.36 -3.84 2.50
N SER A 32 -8.65 -4.09 2.43
CA SER A 32 -9.66 -3.02 2.36
C SER A 32 -9.68 -2.25 3.67
N CYS A 33 -9.43 -0.94 3.62
CA CYS A 33 -9.31 -0.13 4.83
C CYS A 33 -10.32 1.02 4.93
N SER A 34 -11.07 1.33 3.87
CA SER A 34 -12.17 2.30 3.95
C SER A 34 -13.48 1.65 4.38
N ASP A 35 -14.32 2.40 5.08
CA ASP A 35 -15.67 1.95 5.46
C ASP A 35 -16.51 1.55 4.24
N TYR A 36 -16.32 2.22 3.10
CA TYR A 36 -16.98 1.86 1.85
C TYR A 36 -16.67 0.41 1.44
N HIS A 37 -15.41 0.00 1.53
CA HIS A 37 -15.01 -1.36 1.18
C HIS A 37 -15.36 -2.36 2.29
N ILE A 38 -15.13 -2.01 3.54
CA ILE A 38 -15.40 -2.90 4.67
C ILE A 38 -16.90 -3.23 4.77
N PHE A 39 -17.78 -2.20 4.77
CA PHE A 39 -19.22 -2.44 4.96
C PHE A 39 -19.94 -2.87 3.69
N TYR A 40 -19.67 -2.23 2.54
CA TYR A 40 -20.44 -2.49 1.32
C TYR A 40 -19.86 -3.59 0.44
N LYS A 41 -18.54 -3.71 0.34
CA LYS A 41 -17.87 -4.74 -0.47
C LYS A 41 -17.72 -6.05 0.30
N MET A 42 -17.19 -5.98 1.52
CA MET A 42 -16.89 -7.17 2.33
C MET A 42 -18.04 -7.61 3.22
N ARG A 43 -19.00 -6.73 3.53
CA ARG A 43 -20.12 -6.99 4.45
C ARG A 43 -19.65 -7.36 5.88
N MET A 44 -18.59 -6.71 6.33
CA MET A 44 -17.98 -6.91 7.65
C MET A 44 -18.05 -5.64 8.49
N THR A 45 -17.95 -5.79 9.79
CA THR A 45 -17.60 -4.70 10.70
C THR A 45 -16.09 -4.41 10.63
N ARG A 46 -15.66 -3.24 11.10
CA ARG A 46 -14.22 -2.91 11.20
C ARG A 46 -13.45 -3.95 12.03
N LYS A 47 -14.05 -4.46 13.10
CA LYS A 47 -13.44 -5.46 13.97
C LYS A 47 -13.24 -6.79 13.23
N GLU A 48 -14.28 -7.30 12.58
CA GLU A 48 -14.20 -8.52 11.78
C GLU A 48 -13.19 -8.42 10.64
N ALA A 49 -13.15 -7.29 9.94
CA ALA A 49 -12.18 -7.04 8.89
C ALA A 49 -10.73 -7.04 9.43
N MET A 50 -10.50 -6.38 10.56
CA MET A 50 -9.19 -6.35 11.22
C MET A 50 -8.74 -7.75 11.64
N GLU A 51 -9.60 -8.52 12.31
CA GLU A 51 -9.32 -9.89 12.73
C GLU A 51 -9.03 -10.80 11.54
N HIS A 52 -9.81 -10.68 10.46
CA HIS A 52 -9.61 -11.43 9.22
C HIS A 52 -8.24 -11.14 8.60
N TYR A 53 -7.90 -9.87 8.38
CA TYR A 53 -6.61 -9.52 7.75
C TYR A 53 -5.41 -9.88 8.62
N LEU A 54 -5.50 -9.70 9.93
CA LEU A 54 -4.44 -10.10 10.84
C LEU A 54 -4.24 -11.62 10.87
N SER A 55 -5.31 -12.43 10.71
CA SER A 55 -5.15 -13.88 10.58
C SER A 55 -4.36 -14.25 9.31
N VAL A 56 -4.69 -13.64 8.17
CA VAL A 56 -3.97 -13.85 6.90
C VAL A 56 -2.50 -13.44 7.02
N VAL A 57 -2.21 -12.31 7.69
CA VAL A 57 -0.84 -11.87 7.93
C VAL A 57 -0.07 -12.88 8.80
N ARG A 58 -0.67 -13.40 9.88
CA ARG A 58 -0.05 -14.43 10.72
C ARG A 58 0.29 -15.70 9.93
N GLU A 59 -0.64 -16.17 9.11
CA GLU A 59 -0.41 -17.34 8.26
C GLU A 59 0.81 -17.15 7.33
N CYS A 60 1.00 -15.96 6.75
CA CYS A 60 2.19 -15.64 5.96
C CYS A 60 3.48 -15.71 6.81
N LEU A 61 3.44 -15.13 8.00
CA LEU A 61 4.59 -15.07 8.90
C LEU A 61 4.97 -16.45 9.42
N GLU A 62 3.99 -17.31 9.75
CA GLU A 62 4.17 -18.68 10.20
C GLU A 62 4.92 -19.55 9.18
N ILE A 63 4.73 -19.31 7.89
CA ILE A 63 5.46 -20.02 6.82
C ILE A 63 6.75 -19.31 6.38
N GLY A 64 7.15 -18.23 7.08
CA GLY A 64 8.38 -17.50 6.80
C GLY A 64 8.33 -16.56 5.59
N VAL A 65 7.14 -16.17 5.13
CA VAL A 65 6.94 -15.24 4.01
C VAL A 65 6.61 -13.85 4.53
N SER A 66 7.33 -12.83 4.04
CA SER A 66 7.10 -11.42 4.38
C SER A 66 5.82 -10.91 3.72
N PRO A 67 4.81 -10.43 4.49
CA PRO A 67 3.62 -9.85 3.89
C PRO A 67 3.84 -8.39 3.51
N ARG A 68 3.30 -8.00 2.35
CA ARG A 68 3.09 -6.61 1.94
C ARG A 68 1.60 -6.31 1.98
N CYS A 69 1.16 -5.53 2.95
CA CYS A 69 -0.24 -5.15 3.10
C CYS A 69 -0.56 -3.94 2.21
N HIS A 70 -1.39 -4.14 1.20
CA HIS A 70 -1.88 -3.08 0.32
C HIS A 70 -3.14 -2.49 0.95
N LEU A 71 -3.03 -1.30 1.54
CA LEU A 71 -4.14 -0.59 2.19
C LEU A 71 -5.05 0.05 1.13
N GLU A 72 -5.98 -0.76 0.61
CA GLU A 72 -6.90 -0.37 -0.46
C GLU A 72 -7.83 0.75 0.01
N ASP A 73 -7.91 1.83 -0.79
CA ASP A 73 -8.80 2.99 -0.57
C ASP A 73 -8.43 3.83 0.66
N ILE A 74 -7.13 3.96 0.94
CA ILE A 74 -6.63 4.66 2.14
C ILE A 74 -7.05 6.13 2.20
N THR A 75 -7.20 6.80 1.06
CA THR A 75 -7.60 8.23 0.98
C THR A 75 -9.07 8.49 1.31
N ARG A 76 -9.84 7.44 1.62
CA ARG A 76 -11.20 7.52 2.17
C ARG A 76 -11.34 6.76 3.49
N ALA A 77 -10.25 6.25 4.03
CA ALA A 77 -10.25 5.48 5.27
C ALA A 77 -10.24 6.37 6.51
N ASP A 78 -10.73 5.83 7.62
CA ASP A 78 -10.52 6.42 8.93
C ASP A 78 -9.09 6.13 9.40
N ILE A 79 -8.18 7.07 9.16
CA ILE A 79 -6.76 6.90 9.41
C ILE A 79 -6.48 6.62 10.89
N TYR A 80 -7.06 7.42 11.79
CA TYR A 80 -6.80 7.28 13.23
C TYR A 80 -7.65 6.23 13.91
N GLY A 81 -8.88 6.00 13.44
CA GLY A 81 -9.79 5.02 14.05
C GLY A 81 -9.64 3.60 13.52
N TYR A 82 -8.95 3.40 12.36
CA TYR A 82 -8.81 2.08 11.78
C TYR A 82 -7.40 1.79 11.24
N VAL A 83 -6.86 2.64 10.37
CA VAL A 83 -5.58 2.35 9.67
C VAL A 83 -4.41 2.29 10.64
N ILE A 84 -4.25 3.32 11.49
CA ILE A 84 -3.17 3.36 12.49
C ILE A 84 -3.28 2.20 13.49
N PRO A 85 -4.44 1.91 14.11
CA PRO A 85 -4.61 0.72 14.94
C PRO A 85 -4.24 -0.59 14.24
N PHE A 86 -4.64 -0.78 12.98
CA PHE A 86 -4.27 -1.95 12.20
C PHE A 86 -2.74 -2.03 11.99
N CYS A 87 -2.10 -0.93 11.61
CA CYS A 87 -0.65 -0.91 11.41
C CYS A 87 0.14 -1.11 12.72
N LEU A 88 -0.38 -0.67 13.87
CA LEU A 88 0.21 -0.99 15.17
C LEU A 88 0.22 -2.50 15.42
N GLU A 89 -0.86 -3.21 15.10
CA GLU A 89 -0.88 -4.68 15.21
C GLU A 89 0.08 -5.34 14.21
N LEU A 90 0.21 -4.82 12.98
CA LEU A 90 1.22 -5.30 12.03
C LEU A 90 2.65 -5.15 12.58
N MET A 91 2.96 -4.03 13.22
CA MET A 91 4.30 -3.81 13.80
C MET A 91 4.57 -4.71 15.00
N LYS A 92 3.55 -5.05 15.81
CA LYS A 92 3.66 -6.06 16.86
C LYS A 92 3.99 -7.44 16.27
N LEU A 93 3.24 -7.88 15.24
CA LEU A 93 3.49 -9.14 14.55
C LEU A 93 4.87 -9.18 13.89
N SER A 94 5.27 -8.11 13.20
CA SER A 94 6.60 -8.00 12.61
C SER A 94 7.72 -8.22 13.65
N LYS A 95 7.56 -7.63 14.83
CA LYS A 95 8.50 -7.79 15.95
C LYS A 95 8.47 -9.20 16.55
N GLU A 96 7.28 -9.77 16.70
CA GLU A 96 7.08 -11.13 17.25
C GLU A 96 7.75 -12.20 16.40
N TYR A 97 7.49 -12.15 15.07
CA TYR A 97 8.02 -13.13 14.12
C TYR A 97 9.42 -12.80 13.59
N GLN A 98 9.97 -11.63 13.87
CA GLN A 98 11.24 -11.13 13.35
C GLN A 98 11.26 -11.09 11.79
N ILE A 99 10.11 -10.89 11.18
CA ILE A 99 9.92 -10.79 9.73
C ILE A 99 9.37 -9.39 9.41
N PRO A 100 9.99 -8.64 8.48
CA PRO A 100 9.49 -7.31 8.10
C PRO A 100 8.13 -7.40 7.42
N ILE A 101 7.26 -6.44 7.72
CA ILE A 101 5.96 -6.25 7.08
C ILE A 101 5.97 -4.93 6.35
N LYS A 102 5.72 -4.97 5.03
CA LYS A 102 5.58 -3.76 4.22
C LYS A 102 4.13 -3.27 4.20
N VAL A 103 3.98 -1.97 4.10
CA VAL A 103 2.69 -1.29 3.98
C VAL A 103 2.67 -0.47 2.70
N ARG A 104 1.78 -0.79 1.79
CA ARG A 104 1.55 -0.02 0.56
C ARG A 104 0.28 0.80 0.70
N CYS A 105 0.41 2.12 0.70
CA CYS A 105 -0.72 3.05 0.69
C CYS A 105 -1.32 3.12 -0.71
N CYS A 106 -2.57 2.69 -0.88
CA CYS A 106 -3.23 2.69 -2.18
C CYS A 106 -4.26 3.83 -2.25
N ASP A 107 -3.93 4.87 -3.01
CA ASP A 107 -4.86 5.93 -3.41
C ASP A 107 -5.76 5.42 -4.54
N THR A 108 -6.64 4.49 -4.20
CA THR A 108 -7.41 3.67 -5.13
C THR A 108 -8.27 4.47 -6.08
N MET A 109 -8.79 5.61 -5.62
CA MET A 109 -9.67 6.47 -6.41
C MET A 109 -9.01 7.81 -6.82
N GLY A 110 -7.70 7.96 -6.58
CA GLY A 110 -6.98 9.19 -6.90
C GLY A 110 -7.40 10.40 -6.08
N TYR A 111 -8.00 10.21 -4.90
CA TYR A 111 -8.49 11.31 -4.06
C TYR A 111 -7.41 11.99 -3.22
N GLY A 112 -6.21 11.45 -3.20
CA GLY A 112 -5.08 12.04 -2.50
C GLY A 112 -4.83 13.49 -2.93
N VAL A 113 -4.46 14.33 -1.98
CA VAL A 113 -4.05 15.71 -2.21
C VAL A 113 -2.78 16.02 -1.45
N ASN A 114 -1.88 16.79 -2.06
CA ASN A 114 -0.57 17.11 -1.54
C ASN A 114 -0.37 18.60 -1.22
N TYR A 115 -1.44 19.37 -1.23
CA TYR A 115 -1.38 20.80 -0.95
C TYR A 115 -1.10 21.08 0.53
N ALA A 116 -0.44 22.17 0.81
CA ALA A 116 -0.32 22.69 2.18
C ALA A 116 -1.72 22.88 2.79
N GLY A 117 -1.90 22.41 4.03
CA GLY A 117 -3.19 22.45 4.70
C GLY A 117 -4.17 21.34 4.32
N ALA A 118 -3.79 20.42 3.43
CA ALA A 118 -4.59 19.22 3.19
C ALA A 118 -4.78 18.41 4.48
N VAL A 119 -5.99 17.93 4.70
CA VAL A 119 -6.36 17.19 5.91
C VAL A 119 -6.59 15.71 5.64
N ILE A 120 -6.46 14.91 6.69
CA ILE A 120 -6.82 13.48 6.69
C ILE A 120 -8.32 13.34 6.37
N PRO A 121 -8.74 12.33 5.58
CA PRO A 121 -7.93 11.21 5.08
C PRO A 121 -7.25 11.45 3.72
N ARG A 122 -7.35 12.63 3.13
CA ARG A 122 -6.88 12.91 1.76
C ARG A 122 -5.45 13.41 1.68
N SER A 123 -4.89 13.91 2.77
CA SER A 123 -3.52 14.41 2.84
C SER A 123 -2.51 13.27 2.64
N VAL A 124 -1.78 13.29 1.53
CA VAL A 124 -0.69 12.32 1.27
C VAL A 124 0.36 12.41 2.36
N GLN A 125 0.86 13.62 2.66
CA GLN A 125 1.83 13.87 3.70
C GLN A 125 1.32 13.47 5.09
N GLY A 126 0.05 13.74 5.38
CA GLY A 126 -0.57 13.37 6.66
C GLY A 126 -0.71 11.85 6.84
N ILE A 127 -1.01 11.10 5.77
CA ILE A 127 -1.05 9.64 5.79
C ILE A 127 0.35 9.07 6.09
N ILE A 128 1.37 9.48 5.33
CA ILE A 128 2.74 8.98 5.51
C ILE A 128 3.25 9.33 6.92
N TYR A 129 3.06 10.56 7.37
CA TYR A 129 3.40 11.00 8.72
C TYR A 129 2.70 10.14 9.78
N GLY A 130 1.40 9.91 9.65
CA GLY A 130 0.62 9.11 10.58
C GLY A 130 1.13 7.68 10.71
N LEU A 131 1.48 7.03 9.59
CA LEU A 131 2.04 5.68 9.59
C LEU A 131 3.41 5.63 10.27
N MET A 132 4.29 6.58 9.99
CA MET A 132 5.63 6.61 10.59
C MET A 132 5.58 6.96 12.08
N VAL A 133 4.89 8.05 12.43
CA VAL A 133 4.96 8.63 13.78
C VAL A 133 3.98 7.98 14.75
N HIS A 134 2.78 7.66 14.31
CA HIS A 134 1.73 7.14 15.20
C HIS A 134 1.59 5.61 15.14
N ALA A 135 1.91 4.98 14.00
CA ALA A 135 1.89 3.53 13.88
C ALA A 135 3.29 2.88 13.99
N GLY A 136 4.37 3.67 13.94
CA GLY A 136 5.74 3.19 14.06
C GLY A 136 6.20 2.36 12.85
N VAL A 137 5.57 2.53 11.68
CA VAL A 137 6.00 1.84 10.46
C VAL A 137 7.31 2.46 9.99
N PRO A 138 8.39 1.68 9.84
CA PRO A 138 9.66 2.20 9.34
C PRO A 138 9.50 2.78 7.92
N SER A 139 10.20 3.87 7.63
CA SER A 139 10.17 4.55 6.33
C SER A 139 10.43 3.58 5.16
N GLU A 140 11.44 2.70 5.32
CA GLU A 140 11.81 1.69 4.33
C GLU A 140 10.74 0.63 4.07
N MET A 141 9.72 0.53 4.93
CA MET A 141 8.60 -0.40 4.80
C MET A 141 7.34 0.27 4.23
N ILE A 142 7.36 1.56 3.92
CA ILE A 142 6.22 2.28 3.36
C ILE A 142 6.38 2.44 1.85
N GLU A 143 5.35 2.07 1.10
CA GLU A 143 5.23 2.27 -0.34
C GLU A 143 3.96 3.07 -0.66
N TRP A 144 3.97 3.76 -1.81
CA TRP A 144 2.80 4.47 -2.34
C TRP A 144 2.35 3.88 -3.67
N HIS A 145 1.04 3.75 -3.86
CA HIS A 145 0.41 3.36 -5.12
C HIS A 145 -0.72 4.33 -5.45
N GLY A 146 -0.55 5.10 -6.51
CA GLY A 146 -1.47 6.15 -6.91
C GLY A 146 -2.23 5.85 -8.21
N HIS A 147 -3.53 6.16 -8.24
CA HIS A 147 -4.33 6.26 -9.45
C HIS A 147 -4.43 7.71 -9.92
N ASN A 148 -4.69 7.91 -11.22
CA ASN A 148 -4.58 9.20 -11.88
C ASN A 148 -5.92 9.84 -12.21
N ASP A 149 -7.00 9.46 -11.53
CA ASP A 149 -8.37 9.94 -11.81
C ASP A 149 -8.51 11.46 -11.74
N PHE A 150 -7.70 12.12 -10.93
CA PHE A 150 -7.66 13.59 -10.81
C PHE A 150 -6.32 14.20 -11.28
N TYR A 151 -5.57 13.49 -12.12
CA TYR A 151 -4.29 13.95 -12.69
C TYR A 151 -3.23 14.35 -11.65
N LYS A 152 -3.22 13.70 -10.49
CA LYS A 152 -2.29 13.98 -9.37
C LYS A 152 -1.38 12.82 -9.03
N ALA A 153 -1.41 11.73 -9.79
CA ALA A 153 -0.65 10.52 -9.45
C ALA A 153 0.84 10.81 -9.28
N VAL A 154 1.46 11.60 -10.18
CA VAL A 154 2.88 11.97 -10.11
C VAL A 154 3.15 12.83 -8.87
N SER A 155 2.45 13.95 -8.71
CA SER A 155 2.68 14.88 -7.61
C SER A 155 2.41 14.28 -6.24
N ASN A 156 1.41 13.39 -6.12
CA ASN A 156 1.13 12.66 -4.89
C ASN A 156 2.24 11.63 -4.58
N SER A 157 2.74 10.94 -5.60
CA SER A 157 3.84 9.98 -5.46
C SER A 157 5.15 10.66 -5.05
N THR A 158 5.47 11.79 -5.67
CA THR A 158 6.61 12.63 -5.30
C THR A 158 6.48 13.11 -3.85
N THR A 159 5.29 13.54 -3.46
CA THR A 159 5.02 13.95 -2.08
C THR A 159 5.20 12.79 -1.11
N ALA A 160 4.72 11.59 -1.45
CA ALA A 160 4.92 10.41 -0.61
C ALA A 160 6.42 10.12 -0.39
N TRP A 161 7.27 10.23 -1.42
CA TRP A 161 8.73 10.12 -1.28
C TRP A 161 9.31 11.17 -0.34
N LEU A 162 8.96 12.44 -0.55
CA LEU A 162 9.47 13.55 0.26
C LEU A 162 9.10 13.42 1.74
N TYR A 163 8.01 12.74 2.06
CA TYR A 163 7.54 12.53 3.42
C TYR A 163 7.91 11.18 4.03
N GLY A 164 8.64 10.31 3.28
CA GLY A 164 9.26 9.13 3.85
C GLY A 164 8.80 7.78 3.29
N ALA A 165 8.00 7.73 2.21
CA ALA A 165 7.79 6.47 1.52
C ALA A 165 9.07 6.05 0.79
N SER A 166 9.48 4.79 0.94
CA SER A 166 10.69 4.25 0.33
C SER A 166 10.53 3.93 -1.16
N GLY A 167 9.31 3.72 -1.60
CA GLY A 167 9.02 3.32 -2.97
C GLY A 167 7.67 3.81 -3.49
N VAL A 168 7.61 3.95 -4.80
CA VAL A 168 6.38 4.23 -5.54
C VAL A 168 6.12 3.11 -6.53
N ASN A 169 4.89 2.61 -6.54
CA ASN A 169 4.45 1.62 -7.50
C ASN A 169 3.99 2.32 -8.79
N CYS A 170 4.68 2.07 -9.88
CA CYS A 170 4.47 2.70 -11.17
C CYS A 170 4.10 1.69 -12.25
N SER A 171 3.59 2.19 -13.38
CA SER A 171 3.43 1.44 -14.63
C SER A 171 4.07 2.22 -15.78
N LEU A 172 4.49 1.50 -16.83
CA LEU A 172 4.99 2.14 -18.05
C LEU A 172 3.88 3.01 -18.66
N PHE A 173 4.22 4.25 -18.98
CA PHE A 173 3.32 5.27 -19.54
C PHE A 173 2.05 5.53 -18.71
N GLY A 174 2.06 5.15 -17.43
CA GLY A 174 0.89 5.27 -16.58
C GLY A 174 -0.27 4.35 -16.98
N ILE A 175 -0.05 3.35 -17.83
CA ILE A 175 -1.11 2.43 -18.26
C ILE A 175 -1.63 1.64 -17.06
N GLY A 176 -2.94 1.67 -16.84
CA GLY A 176 -3.58 1.01 -15.70
C GLY A 176 -5.10 1.12 -15.77
N GLU A 177 -5.74 0.88 -14.64
CA GLU A 177 -7.20 0.97 -14.53
C GLU A 177 -7.70 2.42 -14.71
N ARG A 178 -8.84 2.57 -15.36
CA ARG A 178 -9.53 3.86 -15.60
C ARG A 178 -8.63 4.86 -16.33
N THR A 179 -8.20 5.91 -15.62
CA THR A 179 -7.32 6.98 -16.13
C THR A 179 -5.84 6.65 -15.98
N GLY A 180 -5.51 5.47 -15.43
CA GLY A 180 -4.15 4.98 -15.26
C GLY A 180 -3.58 5.16 -13.86
N ASN A 181 -2.30 4.84 -13.76
CA ASN A 181 -1.50 4.87 -12.55
C ASN A 181 -0.38 5.91 -12.65
N THR A 182 0.50 5.94 -11.67
CA THR A 182 1.70 6.78 -11.70
C THR A 182 2.62 6.30 -12.83
N PRO A 183 2.96 7.16 -13.82
CA PRO A 183 3.88 6.81 -14.90
C PRO A 183 5.32 6.63 -14.39
N LEU A 184 5.97 5.53 -14.77
CA LEU A 184 7.35 5.25 -14.37
C LEU A 184 8.33 6.32 -14.88
N GLU A 185 8.21 6.68 -16.15
CA GLU A 185 9.06 7.66 -16.78
C GLU A 185 8.95 9.04 -16.10
N ALA A 186 7.76 9.45 -15.69
CA ALA A 186 7.58 10.70 -14.95
C ALA A 186 8.30 10.63 -13.60
N MET A 187 8.21 9.50 -12.89
CA MET A 187 8.89 9.34 -11.60
C MET A 187 10.43 9.26 -11.72
N VAL A 188 10.96 8.75 -12.83
CA VAL A 188 12.40 8.82 -13.12
C VAL A 188 12.84 10.27 -13.27
N PHE A 189 12.08 11.12 -13.98
CA PHE A 189 12.39 12.54 -14.08
C PHE A 189 12.21 13.30 -12.76
N GLU A 190 11.17 13.00 -11.98
CA GLU A 190 11.01 13.54 -10.64
C GLU A 190 12.23 13.19 -9.75
N TYR A 191 12.68 11.93 -9.82
CA TYR A 191 13.88 11.49 -9.11
C TYR A 191 15.11 12.31 -9.51
N ALA A 192 15.34 12.46 -10.82
CA ALA A 192 16.47 13.24 -11.34
C ALA A 192 16.42 14.72 -10.89
N GLN A 193 15.22 15.33 -10.87
CA GLN A 193 15.05 16.70 -10.40
C GLN A 193 15.33 16.84 -8.91
N LEU A 194 14.84 15.91 -8.09
CA LEU A 194 15.03 15.94 -6.64
C LEU A 194 16.47 15.62 -6.22
N ARG A 195 17.13 14.72 -6.92
CA ARG A 195 18.49 14.27 -6.61
C ARG A 195 19.58 15.08 -7.31
N GLY A 196 19.25 15.74 -8.43
CA GLY A 196 20.23 16.39 -9.30
C GLY A 196 21.07 15.41 -10.15
N THR A 197 20.70 14.13 -10.17
CA THR A 197 21.40 13.06 -10.90
C THR A 197 20.45 11.92 -11.21
N LEU A 198 20.76 11.14 -12.24
CA LEU A 198 20.08 9.88 -12.56
C LEU A 198 20.71 8.67 -11.86
N ASP A 199 21.79 8.85 -11.10
CA ASP A 199 22.52 7.79 -10.39
C ASP A 199 22.87 6.58 -11.29
N GLY A 200 23.22 6.85 -12.56
CA GLY A 200 23.60 5.84 -13.54
C GLY A 200 22.43 5.16 -14.28
N MET A 201 21.19 5.59 -14.05
CA MET A 201 20.07 5.11 -14.86
C MET A 201 20.20 5.61 -16.30
N ASP A 202 20.11 4.68 -17.27
CA ASP A 202 20.02 5.00 -18.68
C ASP A 202 18.56 5.28 -19.07
N THR A 203 18.29 6.52 -19.46
CA THR A 203 16.95 6.97 -19.86
C THR A 203 16.79 7.14 -21.36
N THR A 204 17.80 6.81 -22.17
CA THR A 204 17.76 6.99 -23.63
C THR A 204 16.65 6.17 -24.29
N VAL A 205 16.35 5.00 -23.73
CA VAL A 205 15.28 4.11 -24.22
C VAL A 205 13.85 4.65 -24.01
N ILE A 206 13.67 5.73 -23.25
CA ILE A 206 12.34 6.32 -23.03
C ILE A 206 11.80 7.00 -24.30
N THR A 207 12.67 7.39 -25.20
CA THR A 207 12.33 8.13 -26.44
C THR A 207 12.35 7.27 -27.70
N GLU A 208 12.68 6.00 -27.61
CA GLU A 208 12.66 5.02 -28.70
C GLU A 208 11.40 4.15 -28.63
#